data_773219526b0666c2ac15422b821db225
#
_entry.id   773219526b0666c2ac15422b821db225
#
_cell.length_a   1.000
_cell.length_b   1.000
_cell.length_c   1.000
_cell.angle_alpha   90.00
_cell.angle_beta   90.00
_cell.angle_gamma   90.00
#
_symmetry.space_group_name_H-M   'P 1'
#
loop_
_entity.id
_entity.type
_entity.pdbx_description
1 polymer ?
#
loop_
_entity_poly.entity_id
_entity_poly.type
_entity_poly.pdbx_seq_one_letter_code
_entity_poly.pdbx_strand_id
1 'polypeptide(L)'
;PICCRKKNRRKRMTDLSHSLMNVIRYPLNYNPIIEYWENIQSGEEVVSDKVRRVYKKLVQDIFNQDSEWEYNLKRANHAIEFIENFCKHSKGKMGGKPFVLELWQKAMIAALFGFVHKIDGTRKFRELILIIARKNGKSTLGSAIALYMLLADGEAGPEVVSAARAVAA
;
A
#
# COMPACT_ATOMS: atom_id res chain seq x y z
N PRO A 1 -23.05 27.61 -29.92
CA PRO A 1 -22.94 26.40 -29.10
C PRO A 1 -21.63 25.64 -29.25
N ILE A 2 -20.86 25.88 -30.33
CA ILE A 2 -19.60 25.15 -30.63
C ILE A 2 -18.39 25.67 -29.81
N CYS A 3 -18.42 26.94 -29.40
CA CYS A 3 -17.31 27.57 -28.66
C CYS A 3 -17.16 27.07 -27.21
N CYS A 4 -18.26 26.68 -26.56
CA CYS A 4 -18.26 26.23 -25.17
C CYS A 4 -17.68 24.80 -24.98
N ARG A 5 -17.80 23.93 -26.01
CA ARG A 5 -17.23 22.56 -25.97
C ARG A 5 -15.70 22.54 -26.11
N LYS A 6 -15.09 23.49 -26.79
CA LYS A 6 -13.62 23.57 -26.94
C LYS A 6 -12.93 24.04 -25.67
N LYS A 7 -13.52 24.97 -24.89
CA LYS A 7 -12.96 25.43 -23.62
C LYS A 7 -12.92 24.32 -22.55
N ASN A 8 -13.95 23.47 -22.48
CA ASN A 8 -13.99 22.35 -21.54
C ASN A 8 -13.02 21.22 -21.89
N ARG A 9 -12.73 21.01 -23.19
CA ARG A 9 -11.75 20.00 -23.62
C ARG A 9 -10.31 20.43 -23.28
N ARG A 10 -9.97 21.72 -23.45
CA ARG A 10 -8.64 22.25 -23.10
C ARG A 10 -8.41 22.22 -21.59
N LYS A 11 -9.42 22.55 -20.77
CA LYS A 11 -9.32 22.50 -19.31
C LYS A 11 -9.11 21.05 -18.81
N ARG A 12 -9.79 20.05 -19.40
CA ARG A 12 -9.56 18.64 -19.09
C ARG A 12 -8.18 18.13 -19.48
N MET A 13 -7.61 18.60 -20.60
CA MET A 13 -6.26 18.20 -21.02
C MET A 13 -5.17 18.84 -20.15
N THR A 14 -5.34 20.09 -19.70
CA THR A 14 -4.41 20.73 -18.75
C THR A 14 -4.49 20.09 -17.37
N ASP A 15 -5.67 19.70 -16.90
CA ASP A 15 -5.84 19.00 -15.63
C ASP A 15 -5.24 17.57 -15.67
N LEU A 16 -5.31 16.89 -16.81
CA LEU A 16 -4.65 15.60 -17.03
C LEU A 16 -3.12 15.74 -17.09
N SER A 17 -2.60 16.77 -17.75
CA SER A 17 -1.15 16.99 -17.83
C SER A 17 -0.56 17.39 -16.46
N HIS A 18 -1.29 18.15 -15.64
CA HIS A 18 -0.91 18.45 -14.26
C HIS A 18 -1.00 17.21 -13.34
N SER A 19 -1.95 16.31 -13.58
CA SER A 19 -2.08 15.06 -12.82
C SER A 19 -0.98 14.06 -13.16
N LEU A 20 -0.42 14.10 -14.38
CA LEU A 20 0.68 13.22 -14.79
C LEU A 20 2.06 13.70 -14.29
N MET A 21 2.18 14.95 -13.83
CA MET A 21 3.46 15.50 -13.35
C MET A 21 3.78 15.19 -11.88
N ASN A 22 2.84 14.65 -11.10
CA ASN A 22 3.04 14.34 -9.67
C ASN A 22 2.84 12.85 -9.36
N VAL A 23 3.34 11.96 -10.21
CA VAL A 23 3.35 10.52 -9.89
C VAL A 23 4.38 10.29 -8.80
N ILE A 24 3.92 9.83 -7.64
CA ILE A 24 4.78 9.44 -6.52
C ILE A 24 5.57 8.22 -6.97
N ARG A 25 6.90 8.30 -6.87
CA ARG A 25 7.83 7.19 -7.10
C ARG A 25 8.85 7.16 -5.99
N TYR A 26 9.07 5.99 -5.45
CA TYR A 26 10.08 5.80 -4.43
C TYR A 26 11.45 5.47 -5.05
N PRO A 27 12.54 5.86 -4.40
CA PRO A 27 13.88 5.43 -4.79
C PRO A 27 13.97 3.90 -4.87
N LEU A 28 14.81 3.38 -5.78
CA LEU A 28 14.97 1.94 -5.97
C LEU A 28 15.45 1.20 -4.71
N ASN A 29 16.08 1.91 -3.79
CA ASN A 29 16.57 1.39 -2.51
C ASN A 29 15.64 1.70 -1.33
N TYR A 30 14.47 2.31 -1.56
CA TYR A 30 13.53 2.63 -0.49
C TYR A 30 12.95 1.37 0.14
N ASN A 31 13.19 1.16 1.42
CA ASN A 31 12.70 0.00 2.17
C ASN A 31 11.96 0.43 3.45
N PRO A 32 10.63 0.52 3.41
CA PRO A 32 9.84 0.98 4.54
C PRO A 32 9.84 0.01 5.74
N ILE A 33 10.19 -1.27 5.54
CA ILE A 33 10.31 -2.24 6.65
C ILE A 33 11.53 -1.89 7.50
N ILE A 34 12.65 -1.58 6.86
CA ILE A 34 13.88 -1.20 7.56
C ILE A 34 13.69 0.15 8.25
N GLU A 35 13.16 1.16 7.55
CA GLU A 35 12.89 2.48 8.11
C GLU A 35 11.96 2.41 9.34
N TYR A 36 10.88 1.64 9.24
CA TYR A 36 9.97 1.47 10.38
C TYR A 36 10.62 0.72 11.54
N TRP A 37 11.46 -0.27 11.26
CA TRP A 37 12.20 -0.98 12.29
C TRP A 37 13.22 -0.08 13.01
N GLU A 38 13.92 0.78 12.27
CA GLU A 38 14.85 1.77 12.84
C GLU A 38 14.12 2.74 13.78
N ASN A 39 12.93 3.24 13.40
CA ASN A 39 12.11 4.11 14.24
C ASN A 39 11.58 3.38 15.49
N ILE A 40 11.30 2.08 15.41
CA ILE A 40 10.96 1.27 16.59
C ILE A 40 12.17 1.12 17.53
N GLN A 41 13.37 0.97 16.99
CA GLN A 41 14.59 0.82 17.78
C GLN A 41 15.03 2.14 18.44
N SER A 42 14.90 3.26 17.72
CA SER A 42 15.22 4.60 18.24
C SER A 42 14.20 5.09 19.28
N GLY A 43 13.01 4.49 19.33
CA GLY A 43 11.91 4.90 20.21
C GLY A 43 11.03 6.00 19.65
N GLU A 44 11.23 6.39 18.39
CA GLU A 44 10.34 7.33 17.69
C GLU A 44 8.94 6.74 17.46
N GLU A 45 8.90 5.42 17.25
CA GLU A 45 7.62 4.67 17.12
C GLU A 45 7.40 3.75 18.32
N VAL A 46 6.33 4.01 19.06
CA VAL A 46 5.92 3.19 20.21
C VAL A 46 4.98 2.07 19.74
N VAL A 47 5.46 0.85 19.82
CA VAL A 47 4.71 -0.33 19.37
C VAL A 47 4.62 -1.41 20.46
N SER A 48 3.64 -2.31 20.32
CA SER A 48 3.54 -3.47 21.20
C SER A 48 4.69 -4.47 20.96
N ASP A 49 5.00 -5.30 21.96
CA ASP A 49 6.01 -6.35 21.84
C ASP A 49 5.73 -7.33 20.69
N LYS A 50 4.45 -7.56 20.38
CA LYS A 50 4.06 -8.42 19.24
C LYS A 50 4.50 -7.80 17.92
N VAL A 51 4.25 -6.50 17.71
CA VAL A 51 4.67 -5.77 16.51
C VAL A 51 6.20 -5.74 16.43
N ARG A 52 6.89 -5.44 17.54
CA ARG A 52 8.34 -5.46 17.62
C ARG A 52 8.95 -6.81 17.19
N ARG A 53 8.39 -7.92 17.66
CA ARG A 53 8.84 -9.27 17.28
C ARG A 53 8.63 -9.55 15.80
N VAL A 54 7.46 -9.15 15.24
CA VAL A 54 7.17 -9.32 13.81
C VAL A 54 8.18 -8.57 12.95
N TYR A 55 8.41 -7.28 13.20
CA TYR A 55 9.34 -6.50 12.37
C TYR A 55 10.79 -6.92 12.55
N LYS A 56 11.21 -7.33 13.76
CA LYS A 56 12.51 -7.97 13.97
C LYS A 56 12.70 -9.20 13.07
N LYS A 57 11.68 -10.06 13.01
CA LYS A 57 11.70 -11.26 12.17
C LYS A 57 11.72 -10.92 10.68
N LEU A 58 10.91 -9.93 10.24
CA LEU A 58 10.88 -9.49 8.84
C LEU A 58 12.24 -8.97 8.39
N VAL A 59 12.91 -8.16 9.22
CA VAL A 59 14.26 -7.66 8.92
C VAL A 59 15.28 -8.80 8.85
N GLN A 60 15.20 -9.77 9.76
CA GLN A 60 16.06 -10.97 9.67
C GLN A 60 15.80 -11.77 8.37
N ASP A 61 14.53 -11.91 7.96
CA ASP A 61 14.16 -12.61 6.73
C ASP A 61 14.62 -11.88 5.47
N ILE A 62 14.68 -10.53 5.46
CA ILE A 62 15.24 -9.74 4.35
C ILE A 62 16.70 -10.09 4.08
N PHE A 63 17.50 -10.29 5.14
CA PHE A 63 18.93 -10.59 5.02
C PHE A 63 19.26 -12.07 4.99
N ASN A 64 18.27 -12.96 5.12
CA ASN A 64 18.48 -14.40 5.10
C ASN A 64 18.57 -14.93 3.67
N GLN A 65 19.79 -15.16 3.18
CA GLN A 65 20.05 -15.66 1.83
C GLN A 65 19.70 -17.15 1.65
N ASP A 66 19.70 -17.92 2.75
CA ASP A 66 19.43 -19.39 2.71
C ASP A 66 17.93 -19.71 2.66
N SER A 67 17.07 -18.70 2.76
CA SER A 67 15.62 -18.86 2.68
C SER A 67 15.17 -19.16 1.24
N GLU A 68 14.13 -19.96 1.07
CA GLU A 68 13.39 -20.13 -0.20
C GLU A 68 12.62 -18.84 -0.60
N TRP A 69 12.48 -17.90 0.34
CA TRP A 69 11.81 -16.62 0.18
C TRP A 69 12.82 -15.50 0.00
N GLU A 70 12.53 -14.58 -0.90
CA GLU A 70 13.29 -13.35 -1.08
C GLU A 70 12.40 -12.12 -0.86
N TYR A 71 13.03 -10.99 -0.49
CA TYR A 71 12.35 -9.72 -0.41
C TYR A 71 12.54 -8.93 -1.71
N ASN A 72 11.46 -8.83 -2.50
CA ASN A 72 11.44 -8.11 -3.76
C ASN A 72 10.99 -6.65 -3.53
N LEU A 73 11.98 -5.77 -3.46
CA LEU A 73 11.78 -4.34 -3.20
C LEU A 73 10.92 -3.65 -4.25
N LYS A 74 11.02 -4.07 -5.52
CA LYS A 74 10.23 -3.49 -6.62
C LYS A 74 8.74 -3.79 -6.45
N ARG A 75 8.39 -5.04 -6.10
CA ARG A 75 6.99 -5.40 -5.83
C ARG A 75 6.44 -4.68 -4.61
N ALA A 76 7.22 -4.56 -3.55
CA ALA A 76 6.84 -3.82 -2.35
C ALA A 76 6.53 -2.35 -2.67
N ASN A 77 7.45 -1.66 -3.34
CA ASN A 77 7.27 -0.24 -3.71
C ASN A 77 6.16 -0.04 -4.74
N HIS A 78 5.99 -0.96 -5.69
CA HIS A 78 4.90 -0.91 -6.67
C HIS A 78 3.52 -0.91 -5.99
N ALA A 79 3.31 -1.74 -4.96
CA ALA A 79 2.05 -1.76 -4.22
C ALA A 79 1.80 -0.44 -3.47
N ILE A 80 2.82 0.15 -2.85
CA ILE A 80 2.74 1.43 -2.15
C ILE A 80 2.44 2.56 -3.15
N GLU A 81 3.21 2.64 -4.23
CA GLU A 81 3.05 3.65 -5.28
C GLU A 81 1.67 3.57 -5.92
N PHE A 82 1.16 2.38 -6.20
CA PHE A 82 -0.19 2.20 -6.73
C PHE A 82 -1.23 2.81 -5.80
N ILE A 83 -1.16 2.50 -4.52
CA ILE A 83 -2.14 2.99 -3.54
C ILE A 83 -2.07 4.51 -3.42
N GLU A 84 -0.90 5.10 -3.30
CA GLU A 84 -0.75 6.55 -3.12
C GLU A 84 -1.08 7.35 -4.39
N ASN A 85 -0.86 6.80 -5.58
CA ASN A 85 -1.16 7.47 -6.83
C ASN A 85 -2.63 7.34 -7.26
N PHE A 86 -3.24 6.18 -7.05
CA PHE A 86 -4.55 5.87 -7.62
C PHE A 86 -5.69 5.80 -6.61
N CYS A 87 -5.39 5.56 -5.33
CA CYS A 87 -6.43 5.53 -4.30
C CYS A 87 -6.66 6.90 -3.68
N LYS A 88 -7.94 7.19 -3.37
CA LYS A 88 -8.36 8.44 -2.75
C LYS A 88 -9.29 8.15 -1.59
N HIS A 89 -9.34 9.07 -0.64
CA HIS A 89 -10.34 9.00 0.42
C HIS A 89 -11.75 9.12 -0.15
N SER A 90 -12.65 8.20 0.23
CA SER A 90 -14.02 8.15 -0.30
C SER A 90 -15.00 9.04 0.46
N LYS A 91 -14.72 9.38 1.73
CA LYS A 91 -15.68 10.05 2.63
C LYS A 91 -15.03 11.10 3.52
N GLY A 92 -15.85 11.99 4.07
CA GLY A 92 -15.48 13.00 5.06
C GLY A 92 -14.73 14.19 4.47
N LYS A 93 -14.08 14.99 5.34
CA LYS A 93 -13.33 16.19 4.97
C LYS A 93 -12.14 15.92 4.03
N MET A 94 -11.68 14.68 3.98
CA MET A 94 -10.59 14.23 3.11
C MET A 94 -11.09 13.62 1.78
N GLY A 95 -12.41 13.54 1.58
CA GLY A 95 -13.00 12.98 0.36
C GLY A 95 -12.39 13.56 -0.92
N GLY A 96 -11.98 12.69 -1.84
CA GLY A 96 -11.32 13.05 -3.09
C GLY A 96 -9.81 13.37 -3.01
N LYS A 97 -9.24 13.54 -1.80
CA LYS A 97 -7.80 13.75 -1.63
C LYS A 97 -7.04 12.41 -1.79
N PRO A 98 -5.78 12.46 -2.27
CA PRO A 98 -4.94 11.26 -2.34
C PRO A 98 -4.82 10.54 -1.00
N PHE A 99 -4.78 9.22 -1.04
CA PHE A 99 -4.58 8.40 0.15
C PHE A 99 -3.09 8.20 0.39
N VAL A 100 -2.48 9.12 1.14
CA VAL A 100 -1.07 9.02 1.55
C VAL A 100 -0.96 8.04 2.71
N LEU A 101 -0.05 7.09 2.58
CA LEU A 101 0.16 6.03 3.57
C LEU A 101 1.12 6.49 4.68
N GLU A 102 0.77 6.19 5.92
CA GLU A 102 1.67 6.29 7.06
C GLU A 102 2.79 5.24 6.97
N LEU A 103 3.94 5.49 7.63
CA LEU A 103 5.10 4.59 7.53
C LEU A 103 4.77 3.15 7.95
N TRP A 104 4.01 2.96 9.02
CA TRP A 104 3.59 1.64 9.46
C TRP A 104 2.69 0.92 8.42
N GLN A 105 1.87 1.67 7.66
CA GLN A 105 1.05 1.13 6.59
C GLN A 105 1.91 0.72 5.40
N LYS A 106 2.89 1.55 5.04
CA LYS A 106 3.87 1.23 4.00
C LYS A 106 4.67 -0.02 4.35
N ALA A 107 5.17 -0.11 5.57
CA ALA A 107 5.92 -1.27 6.05
C ALA A 107 5.09 -2.56 6.04
N MET A 108 3.81 -2.47 6.40
CA MET A 108 2.87 -3.60 6.37
C MET A 108 2.57 -4.04 4.93
N ILE A 109 2.29 -3.11 4.01
CA ILE A 109 2.05 -3.40 2.59
C ILE A 109 3.32 -3.99 1.95
N ALA A 110 4.49 -3.43 2.26
CA ALA A 110 5.76 -3.95 1.80
C ALA A 110 6.03 -5.38 2.28
N ALA A 111 5.67 -5.70 3.52
CA ALA A 111 5.77 -7.07 4.02
C ALA A 111 4.82 -8.01 3.28
N LEU A 112 3.57 -7.60 3.07
CA LEU A 112 2.54 -8.43 2.43
C LEU A 112 2.87 -8.79 0.98
N PHE A 113 3.37 -7.83 0.20
CA PHE A 113 3.60 -7.98 -1.24
C PHE A 113 5.07 -8.17 -1.64
N GLY A 114 6.01 -7.79 -0.76
CA GLY A 114 7.43 -7.83 -1.07
C GLY A 114 8.09 -9.18 -0.86
N PHE A 115 7.60 -10.03 0.05
CA PHE A 115 8.18 -11.37 0.25
C PHE A 115 7.59 -12.37 -0.73
N VAL A 116 8.43 -12.89 -1.60
CA VAL A 116 8.05 -13.83 -2.65
C VAL A 116 8.94 -15.05 -2.67
N HIS A 117 8.44 -16.14 -3.19
CA HIS A 117 9.21 -17.36 -3.39
C HIS A 117 10.16 -17.20 -4.58
N LYS A 118 11.41 -17.63 -4.43
CA LYS A 118 12.49 -17.41 -5.41
C LYS A 118 12.25 -18.06 -6.77
N ILE A 119 11.50 -19.16 -6.82
CA ILE A 119 11.31 -19.95 -8.06
C ILE A 119 10.08 -19.47 -8.82
N ASP A 120 8.92 -19.36 -8.16
CA ASP A 120 7.64 -19.14 -8.81
C ASP A 120 7.05 -17.73 -8.56
N GLY A 121 7.70 -16.93 -7.70
CA GLY A 121 7.25 -15.56 -7.39
C GLY A 121 5.96 -15.50 -6.59
N THR A 122 5.46 -16.61 -6.04
CA THR A 122 4.27 -16.61 -5.18
C THR A 122 4.52 -15.85 -3.88
N ARG A 123 3.47 -15.22 -3.33
CA ARG A 123 3.59 -14.44 -2.09
C ARG A 123 3.79 -15.36 -0.89
N LYS A 124 4.72 -15.01 -0.01
CA LYS A 124 4.95 -15.69 1.27
C LYS A 124 3.76 -15.52 2.22
N PHE A 125 3.25 -14.30 2.34
CA PHE A 125 2.15 -13.96 3.24
C PHE A 125 0.82 -13.97 2.48
N ARG A 126 -0.06 -14.90 2.84
CA ARG A 126 -1.40 -15.06 2.23
C ARG A 126 -2.51 -14.51 3.12
N GLU A 127 -2.21 -14.27 4.39
CA GLU A 127 -3.15 -13.77 5.37
C GLU A 127 -2.59 -12.54 6.08
N LEU A 128 -3.44 -11.55 6.30
CA LEU A 128 -3.14 -10.35 7.07
C LEU A 128 -4.23 -10.15 8.13
N ILE A 129 -3.83 -10.21 9.40
CA ILE A 129 -4.71 -9.89 10.52
C ILE A 129 -4.35 -8.50 11.05
N LEU A 130 -5.22 -7.52 10.79
CA LEU A 130 -5.01 -6.12 11.18
C LEU A 130 -5.93 -5.74 12.33
N ILE A 131 -5.35 -5.53 13.52
CA ILE A 131 -6.07 -5.11 14.73
C ILE A 131 -5.63 -3.69 15.07
N ILE A 132 -6.46 -2.72 14.75
CA ILE A 132 -6.24 -1.30 15.04
C ILE A 132 -7.52 -0.64 15.57
N ALA A 133 -7.36 0.46 16.29
CA ALA A 133 -8.48 1.22 16.87
C ALA A 133 -9.43 1.76 15.78
N ARG A 134 -10.62 2.15 16.18
CA ARG A 134 -11.59 2.82 15.30
C ARG A 134 -11.03 4.14 14.77
N LYS A 135 -11.46 4.58 13.60
CA LYS A 135 -11.09 5.85 12.91
C LYS A 135 -9.65 5.91 12.36
N ASN A 136 -8.89 4.82 12.40
CA ASN A 136 -7.52 4.73 11.84
C ASN A 136 -7.50 4.23 10.37
N GLY A 137 -8.52 4.52 9.59
CA GLY A 137 -8.51 4.28 8.14
C GLY A 137 -8.59 2.81 7.69
N LYS A 138 -8.95 1.85 8.57
CA LYS A 138 -9.00 0.41 8.23
C LYS A 138 -9.72 0.10 6.93
N SER A 139 -10.93 0.64 6.79
CA SER A 139 -11.77 0.36 5.61
C SER A 139 -11.18 0.94 4.32
N THR A 140 -10.60 2.14 4.39
CA THR A 140 -9.94 2.77 3.26
C THR A 140 -8.71 1.97 2.85
N LEU A 141 -7.89 1.56 3.83
CA LEU A 141 -6.70 0.74 3.61
C LEU A 141 -7.08 -0.63 3.03
N GLY A 142 -8.08 -1.30 3.60
CA GLY A 142 -8.56 -2.59 3.08
C GLY A 142 -9.09 -2.49 1.65
N SER A 143 -9.85 -1.42 1.33
CA SER A 143 -10.32 -1.17 -0.03
C SER A 143 -9.16 -0.88 -1.00
N ALA A 144 -8.13 -0.16 -0.56
CA ALA A 144 -6.96 0.14 -1.39
C ALA A 144 -6.14 -1.13 -1.69
N ILE A 145 -5.94 -2.00 -0.70
CA ILE A 145 -5.30 -3.30 -0.89
C ILE A 145 -6.12 -4.18 -1.84
N ALA A 146 -7.45 -4.22 -1.67
CA ALA A 146 -8.34 -4.96 -2.56
C ALA A 146 -8.26 -4.48 -4.01
N LEU A 147 -8.22 -3.16 -4.23
CA LEU A 147 -8.06 -2.58 -5.56
C LEU A 147 -6.70 -2.92 -6.18
N TYR A 148 -5.63 -2.87 -5.39
CA TYR A 148 -4.30 -3.26 -5.85
C TYR A 148 -4.28 -4.73 -6.29
N MET A 149 -4.80 -5.64 -5.47
CA MET A 149 -4.87 -7.07 -5.79
C MET A 149 -5.70 -7.35 -7.03
N LEU A 150 -6.78 -6.59 -7.25
CA LEU A 150 -7.67 -6.75 -8.40
C LEU A 150 -7.05 -6.24 -9.71
N LEU A 151 -6.27 -5.15 -9.66
CA LEU A 151 -5.89 -4.40 -10.85
C LEU A 151 -4.40 -4.46 -11.18
N ALA A 152 -3.52 -4.64 -10.20
CA ALA A 152 -2.09 -4.37 -10.36
C ALA A 152 -1.13 -5.41 -9.77
N ASP A 153 -1.62 -6.40 -9.02
CA ASP A 153 -0.77 -7.45 -8.43
C ASP A 153 -0.27 -8.48 -9.47
N GLY A 154 -0.91 -8.53 -10.66
CA GLY A 154 -0.47 -9.37 -11.77
C GLY A 154 -0.97 -10.82 -11.71
N GLU A 155 -1.93 -11.14 -10.85
CA GLU A 155 -2.57 -12.46 -10.84
C GLU A 155 -3.52 -12.62 -12.03
N ALA A 156 -3.52 -13.81 -12.64
CA ALA A 156 -4.45 -14.13 -13.72
C ALA A 156 -5.84 -14.46 -13.14
N GLY A 157 -6.85 -13.63 -13.49
CA GLY A 157 -8.23 -13.82 -13.02
C GLY A 157 -8.43 -13.53 -11.53
N PRO A 158 -7.99 -12.36 -11.03
CA PRO A 158 -8.11 -12.03 -9.63
C PRO A 158 -9.57 -11.89 -9.21
N GLU A 159 -9.94 -12.45 -8.08
CA GLU A 159 -11.25 -12.32 -7.46
C GLU A 159 -11.11 -11.73 -6.06
N VAL A 160 -11.89 -10.69 -5.77
CA VAL A 160 -11.88 -10.02 -4.45
C VAL A 160 -13.28 -10.04 -3.86
N VAL A 161 -13.43 -10.74 -2.74
CA VAL A 161 -14.68 -10.81 -1.99
C VAL A 161 -14.54 -9.98 -0.72
N SER A 162 -15.48 -9.06 -0.48
CA SER A 162 -15.54 -8.25 0.74
C SER A 162 -16.77 -8.63 1.56
N ALA A 163 -16.55 -8.94 2.84
CA ALA A 163 -17.63 -9.20 3.79
C ALA A 163 -17.50 -8.28 5.01
N ALA A 164 -18.60 -7.67 5.42
CA ALA A 164 -18.67 -6.84 6.61
C ALA A 164 -19.91 -7.16 7.42
N ARG A 165 -19.78 -7.23 8.76
CA ARG A 165 -20.95 -7.29 9.65
C ARG A 165 -21.51 -5.88 9.80
N ALA A 166 -22.74 -5.66 9.33
CA ALA A 166 -23.49 -4.47 9.69
C ALA A 166 -23.88 -4.57 11.17
N VAL A 167 -23.36 -3.67 11.99
CA VAL A 167 -23.90 -3.44 13.33
C VAL A 167 -25.04 -2.45 13.13
N ALA A 168 -26.28 -2.90 13.29
CA ALA A 168 -27.43 -2.00 13.35
C ALA A 168 -27.15 -0.96 14.45
N ALA A 169 -27.29 0.32 14.09
CA ALA A 169 -27.18 1.44 15.01
C ALA A 169 -28.45 1.56 15.83
#